data_7a8917cd0e8c31ff80d96a37c543ce76
#
_entry.id   7a8917cd0e8c31ff80d96a37c543ce76
#
_cell.length_a   1.000
_cell.length_b   1.000
_cell.length_c   1.000
_cell.angle_alpha   90.00
_cell.angle_beta   90.00
_cell.angle_gamma   90.00
#
_symmetry.space_group_name_H-M   'P 1'
#
loop_
_entity.id
_entity.type
_entity.pdbx_description
1 polymer ?
#
loop_
_entity_poly.entity_id
_entity_poly.type
_entity_poly.pdbx_seq_one_letter_code
_entity_poly.pdbx_strand_id
1 'polypeptide(L)'
;HTNRPCIAKIEGAYHGMYDYAEVSLDSSPDNWGDTPNPLAYTLGTPASIVEDTVVIPLNDSDTSERLLRECGDRLAGVLIDPVPLSCGLVPMTDHFINMLHHVSHDLGALIIADEVIAYRLDYQGAQSRFRIDADFTTFAKIIGGGFPIGAVGGTDEVMSVFSHDQGKPPNSSSGTFTANPVSMAAGLKTLEILDSNAYDYLEDLGAYARQVVKTAFATSGFRGQVTGM
;
A
#
# COMPACT_ATOMS: atom_id res chain seq x y z
N HIS A 1 -11.87 -4.54 -13.62
CA HIS A 1 -11.08 -4.16 -14.79
C HIS A 1 -10.45 -5.39 -15.46
N THR A 2 -9.56 -6.12 -14.81
CA THR A 2 -8.83 -7.27 -15.40
C THR A 2 -9.65 -8.55 -15.54
N ASN A 3 -10.73 -8.70 -14.77
CA ASN A 3 -11.51 -9.94 -14.65
C ASN A 3 -10.69 -11.16 -14.21
N ARG A 4 -9.64 -10.95 -13.40
CA ARG A 4 -8.74 -11.96 -12.84
C ARG A 4 -8.93 -12.11 -11.34
N PRO A 5 -8.78 -13.29 -10.75
CA PRO A 5 -9.13 -13.51 -9.35
C PRO A 5 -8.02 -13.15 -8.35
N CYS A 6 -6.74 -13.22 -8.73
CA CYS A 6 -5.64 -13.18 -7.76
C CYS A 6 -5.13 -11.77 -7.51
N ILE A 7 -4.86 -11.47 -6.25
CA ILE A 7 -4.15 -10.26 -5.81
C ILE A 7 -2.83 -10.66 -5.15
N ALA A 8 -1.76 -9.96 -5.46
CA ALA A 8 -0.50 -10.08 -4.73
C ALA A 8 -0.38 -8.96 -3.68
N LYS A 9 0.24 -9.27 -2.54
CA LYS A 9 0.54 -8.30 -1.49
C LYS A 9 1.83 -8.65 -0.75
N ILE A 10 2.43 -7.67 -0.08
CA ILE A 10 3.59 -7.88 0.79
C ILE A 10 3.17 -8.62 2.06
N GLU A 11 3.98 -9.62 2.46
CA GLU A 11 3.80 -10.31 3.73
C GLU A 11 3.84 -9.34 4.91
N GLY A 12 2.91 -9.47 5.85
CA GLY A 12 2.80 -8.61 7.02
C GLY A 12 2.29 -7.19 6.73
N ALA A 13 2.13 -6.77 5.48
CA ALA A 13 1.64 -5.43 5.16
C ALA A 13 0.13 -5.31 5.43
N TYR A 14 -0.26 -4.21 6.08
CA TYR A 14 -1.65 -3.90 6.42
C TYR A 14 -2.28 -2.98 5.36
N HIS A 15 -3.39 -3.42 4.80
CA HIS A 15 -4.13 -2.68 3.76
C HIS A 15 -5.64 -2.55 4.08
N GLY A 16 -6.01 -2.53 5.35
CA GLY A 16 -7.41 -2.48 5.80
C GLY A 16 -7.99 -3.87 6.09
N MET A 17 -9.29 -3.89 6.39
CA MET A 17 -10.05 -5.07 6.86
C MET A 17 -10.85 -5.71 5.71
N TYR A 18 -10.22 -5.90 4.58
CA TYR A 18 -10.77 -6.60 3.43
C TYR A 18 -10.13 -7.98 3.33
N ASP A 19 -10.89 -9.03 3.10
CA ASP A 19 -10.44 -10.42 3.21
C ASP A 19 -9.10 -10.70 2.51
N TYR A 20 -8.93 -10.27 1.25
CA TYR A 20 -7.66 -10.42 0.52
C TYR A 20 -6.51 -9.61 1.14
N ALA A 21 -6.82 -8.44 1.70
CA ALA A 21 -5.83 -7.57 2.32
C ALA A 21 -5.35 -8.11 3.67
N GLU A 22 -6.16 -8.91 4.35
CA GLU A 22 -5.84 -9.51 5.64
C GLU A 22 -5.01 -10.79 5.54
N VAL A 23 -4.94 -11.44 4.38
CA VAL A 23 -4.12 -12.65 4.21
C VAL A 23 -2.68 -12.34 4.60
N SER A 24 -2.09 -13.17 5.46
CA SER A 24 -0.73 -13.05 5.98
C SER A 24 -0.41 -11.67 6.59
N LEU A 25 -1.39 -11.06 7.28
CA LEU A 25 -1.17 -9.84 8.04
C LEU A 25 -0.34 -10.09 9.31
N ASP A 26 -0.59 -11.20 9.99
CA ASP A 26 0.13 -11.62 11.20
C ASP A 26 0.96 -12.87 10.90
N SER A 27 2.09 -12.67 10.23
CA SER A 27 3.01 -13.75 9.93
C SER A 27 4.01 -13.95 11.07
N SER A 28 4.40 -15.20 11.33
CA SER A 28 5.38 -15.56 12.34
C SER A 28 6.46 -16.47 11.77
N PRO A 29 7.64 -16.55 12.40
CA PRO A 29 8.70 -17.47 11.97
C PRO A 29 8.25 -18.93 11.85
N ASP A 30 7.25 -19.32 12.62
CA ASP A 30 6.71 -20.68 12.60
C ASP A 30 5.93 -20.99 11.31
N ASN A 31 5.52 -19.95 10.59
CA ASN A 31 4.76 -20.04 9.34
C ASN A 31 5.63 -19.71 8.10
N TRP A 32 6.87 -19.26 8.30
CA TRP A 32 7.79 -18.99 7.21
C TRP A 32 8.38 -20.30 6.69
N GLY A 33 8.20 -20.56 5.40
CA GLY A 33 8.93 -21.58 4.68
C GLY A 33 10.09 -20.94 3.91
N ASP A 34 10.55 -21.61 2.87
CA ASP A 34 11.49 -21.03 1.91
C ASP A 34 10.86 -19.86 1.15
N THR A 35 9.54 -19.74 1.20
CA THR A 35 8.74 -18.66 0.67
C THR A 35 7.56 -18.38 1.60
N PRO A 36 7.02 -17.14 1.62
CA PRO A 36 5.81 -16.83 2.38
C PRO A 36 4.64 -17.73 1.98
N ASN A 37 3.92 -18.24 2.98
CA ASN A 37 2.69 -18.99 2.75
C ASN A 37 1.48 -18.09 3.00
N PRO A 38 0.48 -18.05 2.09
CA PRO A 38 -0.77 -17.37 2.36
C PRO A 38 -1.49 -17.98 3.57
N LEU A 39 -1.80 -17.16 4.57
CA LEU A 39 -2.47 -17.57 5.79
C LEU A 39 -3.68 -16.68 6.08
N ALA A 40 -4.81 -17.29 6.42
CA ALA A 40 -5.96 -16.53 6.89
C ALA A 40 -5.63 -15.82 8.21
N TYR A 41 -5.90 -14.52 8.28
CA TYR A 41 -5.75 -13.75 9.52
C TYR A 41 -6.94 -13.92 10.45
N THR A 42 -8.16 -13.93 9.90
CA THR A 42 -9.40 -14.06 10.66
C THR A 42 -10.03 -15.43 10.54
N LEU A 43 -10.73 -15.84 11.59
CA LEU A 43 -11.52 -17.08 11.55
C LEU A 43 -12.69 -16.91 10.57
N GLY A 44 -12.89 -17.91 9.72
CA GLY A 44 -13.99 -17.91 8.76
C GLY A 44 -13.65 -17.30 7.40
N THR A 45 -12.42 -16.84 7.17
CA THR A 45 -11.96 -16.45 5.83
C THR A 45 -12.12 -17.65 4.87
N PRO A 46 -12.82 -17.48 3.74
CA PRO A 46 -13.00 -18.55 2.75
C PRO A 46 -11.65 -19.04 2.22
N ALA A 47 -11.50 -20.36 2.04
CA ALA A 47 -10.25 -20.93 1.50
C ALA A 47 -9.86 -20.35 0.14
N SER A 48 -10.86 -20.04 -0.72
CA SER A 48 -10.63 -19.41 -2.02
C SER A 48 -9.93 -18.04 -1.94
N ILE A 49 -10.18 -17.26 -0.88
CA ILE A 49 -9.48 -15.98 -0.67
C ILE A 49 -7.98 -16.23 -0.43
N VAL A 50 -7.66 -17.22 0.40
CA VAL A 50 -6.27 -17.58 0.69
C VAL A 50 -5.57 -18.11 -0.57
N GLU A 51 -6.26 -18.95 -1.35
CA GLU A 51 -5.77 -19.54 -2.60
C GLU A 51 -5.56 -18.49 -3.70
N ASP A 52 -6.38 -17.42 -3.71
CA ASP A 52 -6.32 -16.33 -4.68
C ASP A 52 -5.47 -15.14 -4.20
N THR A 53 -4.74 -15.29 -3.08
CA THR A 53 -3.80 -14.28 -2.58
C THR A 53 -2.36 -14.76 -2.74
N VAL A 54 -1.56 -14.01 -3.49
CA VAL A 54 -0.12 -14.24 -3.61
C VAL A 54 0.60 -13.37 -2.58
N VAL A 55 1.32 -14.00 -1.65
CA VAL A 55 2.08 -13.29 -0.62
C VAL A 55 3.54 -13.23 -1.05
N ILE A 56 4.12 -12.04 -1.13
CA ILE A 56 5.50 -11.82 -1.58
C ILE A 56 6.35 -11.17 -0.48
N PRO A 57 7.62 -11.53 -0.33
CA PRO A 57 8.50 -10.96 0.68
C PRO A 57 8.97 -9.55 0.29
N LEU A 58 8.99 -8.63 1.28
CA LEU A 58 9.46 -7.25 1.07
C LEU A 58 10.95 -7.24 0.69
N ASN A 59 11.28 -6.55 -0.40
CA ASN A 59 12.65 -6.33 -0.91
C ASN A 59 13.42 -7.60 -1.33
N ASP A 60 12.78 -8.74 -1.41
CA ASP A 60 13.33 -9.94 -2.05
C ASP A 60 12.79 -10.05 -3.48
N SER A 61 13.51 -9.46 -4.42
CA SER A 61 13.08 -9.37 -5.81
C SER A 61 13.01 -10.73 -6.48
N ASP A 62 13.97 -11.62 -6.25
CA ASP A 62 14.05 -12.91 -6.94
C ASP A 62 12.88 -13.83 -6.54
N THR A 63 12.62 -13.92 -5.24
CA THR A 63 11.49 -14.71 -4.73
C THR A 63 10.15 -14.11 -5.17
N SER A 64 10.01 -12.80 -5.09
CA SER A 64 8.76 -12.10 -5.46
C SER A 64 8.47 -12.23 -6.95
N GLU A 65 9.45 -12.02 -7.82
CA GLU A 65 9.29 -12.19 -9.26
C GLU A 65 8.84 -13.62 -9.60
N ARG A 66 9.49 -14.63 -9.01
CA ARG A 66 9.11 -16.03 -9.23
C ARG A 66 7.66 -16.29 -8.83
N LEU A 67 7.23 -15.85 -7.64
CA LEU A 67 5.86 -16.06 -7.15
C LEU A 67 4.81 -15.36 -8.02
N LEU A 68 5.08 -14.12 -8.46
CA LEU A 68 4.19 -13.38 -9.36
C LEU A 68 4.07 -14.07 -10.73
N ARG A 69 5.19 -14.54 -11.29
CA ARG A 69 5.18 -15.27 -12.57
C ARG A 69 4.50 -16.65 -12.47
N GLU A 70 4.62 -17.33 -11.34
CA GLU A 70 3.88 -18.59 -11.07
C GLU A 70 2.37 -18.35 -11.03
N CYS A 71 1.90 -17.20 -10.55
CA CYS A 71 0.49 -16.83 -10.61
C CYS A 71 0.02 -16.55 -12.06
N GLY A 72 0.89 -15.99 -12.88
CA GLY A 72 0.68 -15.80 -14.32
C GLY A 72 -0.59 -15.02 -14.67
N ASP A 73 -1.36 -15.53 -15.61
CA ASP A 73 -2.58 -14.88 -16.15
C ASP A 73 -3.71 -14.73 -15.12
N ARG A 74 -3.59 -15.31 -13.93
CA ARG A 74 -4.56 -15.16 -12.86
C ARG A 74 -4.33 -13.88 -12.04
N LEU A 75 -3.15 -13.26 -12.12
CA LEU A 75 -2.79 -12.08 -11.36
C LEU A 75 -3.53 -10.85 -11.86
N ALA A 76 -4.42 -10.30 -11.04
CA ALA A 76 -5.14 -9.06 -11.32
C ALA A 76 -4.30 -7.81 -11.01
N GLY A 77 -3.56 -7.83 -9.91
CA GLY A 77 -2.74 -6.71 -9.50
C GLY A 77 -1.89 -7.01 -8.27
N VAL A 78 -0.96 -6.09 -8.01
CA VAL A 78 -0.06 -6.11 -6.86
C VAL A 78 -0.37 -4.92 -5.97
N LEU A 79 -0.77 -5.18 -4.73
CA LEU A 79 -1.10 -4.17 -3.72
C LEU A 79 0.14 -3.88 -2.87
N ILE A 80 0.59 -2.63 -2.88
CA ILE A 80 1.83 -2.21 -2.23
C ILE A 80 1.64 -0.94 -1.40
N ASP A 81 2.26 -0.89 -0.22
CA ASP A 81 2.58 0.32 0.52
C ASP A 81 4.10 0.51 0.45
N PRO A 82 4.62 1.64 -0.07
CA PRO A 82 6.06 1.82 -0.25
C PRO A 82 6.86 1.85 1.06
N VAL A 83 6.19 2.08 2.20
CA VAL A 83 6.82 2.08 3.55
C VAL A 83 5.86 1.43 4.56
N PRO A 84 5.61 0.11 4.46
CA PRO A 84 4.55 -0.52 5.23
C PRO A 84 4.82 -0.47 6.73
N LEU A 85 3.90 0.17 7.45
CA LEU A 85 4.00 0.38 8.91
C LEU A 85 4.17 -0.93 9.68
N SER A 86 3.35 -1.93 9.35
CA SER A 86 3.36 -3.24 10.01
C SER A 86 4.59 -4.09 9.69
N CYS A 87 5.32 -3.75 8.61
CA CYS A 87 6.61 -4.37 8.27
C CYS A 87 7.81 -3.58 8.83
N GLY A 88 7.61 -2.82 9.90
CA GLY A 88 8.68 -2.08 10.60
C GLY A 88 9.11 -0.80 9.89
N LEU A 89 8.28 -0.19 9.06
CA LEU A 89 8.60 1.03 8.29
C LEU A 89 9.88 0.89 7.45
N VAL A 90 10.13 -0.31 6.92
CA VAL A 90 11.25 -0.56 6.01
C VAL A 90 10.82 -0.12 4.60
N PRO A 91 11.51 0.88 4.00
CA PRO A 91 11.15 1.33 2.67
C PRO A 91 11.40 0.26 1.60
N MET A 92 10.56 0.23 0.57
CA MET A 92 10.86 -0.52 -0.64
C MET A 92 12.10 0.05 -1.33
N THR A 93 12.94 -0.83 -1.84
CA THR A 93 14.12 -0.43 -2.61
C THR A 93 13.74 -0.11 -4.07
N ASP A 94 14.51 0.79 -4.70
CA ASP A 94 14.32 1.09 -6.13
C ASP A 94 14.39 -0.19 -7.00
N HIS A 95 15.26 -1.13 -6.64
CA HIS A 95 15.39 -2.40 -7.35
C HIS A 95 14.10 -3.23 -7.26
N PHE A 96 13.50 -3.32 -6.07
CA PHE A 96 12.27 -4.05 -5.85
C PHE A 96 11.09 -3.42 -6.60
N ILE A 97 10.95 -2.09 -6.55
CA ILE A 97 9.92 -1.35 -7.27
C ILE A 97 10.05 -1.55 -8.78
N ASN A 98 11.27 -1.45 -9.32
CA ASN A 98 11.51 -1.67 -10.75
C ASN A 98 11.17 -3.10 -11.17
N MET A 99 11.46 -4.10 -10.34
CA MET A 99 11.04 -5.48 -10.58
C MET A 99 9.52 -5.60 -10.62
N LEU A 100 8.80 -4.99 -9.65
CA LEU A 100 7.34 -5.01 -9.62
C LEU A 100 6.74 -4.38 -10.89
N HIS A 101 7.25 -3.22 -11.33
CA HIS A 101 6.81 -2.59 -12.58
C HIS A 101 7.01 -3.50 -13.79
N HIS A 102 8.21 -4.09 -13.90
CA HIS A 102 8.55 -4.95 -15.04
C HIS A 102 7.64 -6.19 -15.09
N VAL A 103 7.52 -6.90 -13.97
CA VAL A 103 6.73 -8.13 -13.91
C VAL A 103 5.23 -7.85 -14.08
N SER A 104 4.72 -6.79 -13.45
CA SER A 104 3.31 -6.41 -13.60
C SER A 104 2.98 -6.06 -15.05
N HIS A 105 3.85 -5.28 -15.71
CA HIS A 105 3.70 -4.96 -17.13
C HIS A 105 3.69 -6.23 -18.02
N ASP A 106 4.66 -7.13 -17.81
CA ASP A 106 4.75 -8.38 -18.57
C ASP A 106 3.50 -9.26 -18.44
N LEU A 107 2.92 -9.29 -17.23
CA LEU A 107 1.73 -10.10 -16.94
C LEU A 107 0.42 -9.37 -17.23
N GLY A 108 0.46 -8.08 -17.57
CA GLY A 108 -0.74 -7.23 -17.68
C GLY A 108 -1.51 -7.16 -16.37
N ALA A 109 -0.80 -7.17 -15.24
CA ALA A 109 -1.33 -6.98 -13.91
C ALA A 109 -1.22 -5.50 -13.50
N LEU A 110 -2.13 -5.04 -12.63
CA LEU A 110 -2.15 -3.65 -12.18
C LEU A 110 -1.25 -3.44 -10.97
N ILE A 111 -0.69 -2.24 -10.82
CA ILE A 111 -0.06 -1.79 -9.57
C ILE A 111 -1.06 -0.93 -8.80
N ILE A 112 -1.32 -1.33 -7.55
CA ILE A 112 -2.23 -0.64 -6.64
C ILE A 112 -1.39 -0.07 -5.50
N ALA A 113 -1.20 1.25 -5.48
CA ALA A 113 -0.47 1.92 -4.41
C ALA A 113 -1.39 2.24 -3.23
N ASP A 114 -1.10 1.70 -2.08
CA ASP A 114 -1.73 2.09 -0.83
C ASP A 114 -1.00 3.28 -0.21
N GLU A 115 -1.57 4.46 -0.41
CA GLU A 115 -1.09 5.71 0.18
C GLU A 115 -1.91 6.16 1.38
N VAL A 116 -2.67 5.28 2.00
CA VAL A 116 -3.48 5.60 3.18
C VAL A 116 -2.64 6.18 4.32
N ILE A 117 -1.39 5.73 4.48
CA ILE A 117 -0.41 6.31 5.41
C ILE A 117 0.67 7.08 4.65
N ALA A 118 1.20 6.51 3.58
CA ALA A 118 2.39 6.99 2.88
C ALA A 118 2.17 8.30 2.10
N TYR A 119 0.92 8.69 1.80
CA TYR A 119 0.61 9.96 1.11
C TYR A 119 1.27 11.19 1.75
N ARG A 120 1.41 11.19 3.08
CA ARG A 120 2.02 12.27 3.83
C ARG A 120 3.54 12.37 3.73
N LEU A 121 4.20 11.50 2.98
CA LEU A 121 5.67 11.51 2.84
C LEU A 121 6.18 12.53 1.82
N ASP A 122 5.32 12.97 0.91
CA ASP A 122 5.66 13.96 -0.10
C ASP A 122 4.42 14.73 -0.54
N TYR A 123 4.61 15.96 -1.08
CA TYR A 123 3.52 16.80 -1.59
C TYR A 123 2.71 16.13 -2.71
N GLN A 124 3.36 15.32 -3.53
CA GLN A 124 2.74 14.54 -4.59
C GLN A 124 2.47 13.08 -4.20
N GLY A 125 2.51 12.78 -2.89
CA GLY A 125 2.37 11.41 -2.38
C GLY A 125 3.67 10.60 -2.44
N ALA A 126 3.67 9.46 -1.78
CA ALA A 126 4.82 8.57 -1.75
C ALA A 126 5.19 8.03 -3.14
N GLN A 127 4.23 7.91 -4.05
CA GLN A 127 4.47 7.51 -5.44
C GLN A 127 5.54 8.38 -6.11
N SER A 128 5.48 9.70 -5.91
CA SER A 128 6.48 10.62 -6.45
C SER A 128 7.87 10.33 -5.91
N ARG A 129 7.98 10.19 -4.59
CA ARG A 129 9.25 9.92 -3.90
C ARG A 129 9.88 8.60 -4.29
N PHE A 130 9.05 7.57 -4.46
CA PHE A 130 9.47 6.19 -4.80
C PHE A 130 9.41 5.89 -6.30
N ARG A 131 8.97 6.83 -7.13
CA ARG A 131 8.81 6.65 -8.58
C ARG A 131 7.93 5.44 -8.93
N ILE A 132 6.82 5.30 -8.19
CA ILE A 132 5.82 4.28 -8.44
C ILE A 132 4.83 4.80 -9.48
N ASP A 133 4.71 4.09 -10.60
CA ASP A 133 3.68 4.32 -11.61
C ASP A 133 2.51 3.38 -11.31
N ALA A 134 1.55 3.88 -10.54
CA ALA A 134 0.42 3.09 -10.09
C ALA A 134 -0.80 3.27 -10.99
N ASP A 135 -1.48 2.17 -11.28
CA ASP A 135 -2.77 2.18 -12.00
C ASP A 135 -3.90 2.65 -11.09
N PHE A 136 -3.89 2.21 -9.83
CA PHE A 136 -4.78 2.64 -8.75
C PHE A 136 -4.00 3.17 -7.56
N THR A 137 -4.59 4.14 -6.87
CA THR A 137 -4.09 4.61 -5.57
C THR A 137 -5.22 4.71 -4.57
N THR A 138 -5.01 4.20 -3.37
CA THR A 138 -5.94 4.35 -2.25
C THR A 138 -5.47 5.42 -1.29
N PHE A 139 -6.41 6.23 -0.80
CA PHE A 139 -6.16 7.36 0.08
C PHE A 139 -7.11 7.35 1.27
N ALA A 140 -6.64 7.79 2.43
CA ALA A 140 -7.46 8.03 3.62
C ALA A 140 -6.72 8.96 4.61
N LYS A 141 -7.05 8.86 5.88
CA LYS A 141 -6.38 9.54 7.01
C LYS A 141 -6.15 11.04 6.77
N ILE A 142 -4.94 11.42 6.36
CA ILE A 142 -4.54 12.85 6.26
C ILE A 142 -5.43 13.64 5.30
N ILE A 143 -5.94 13.01 4.23
CA ILE A 143 -6.82 13.67 3.27
C ILE A 143 -8.19 14.05 3.84
N GLY A 144 -8.53 13.57 5.04
CA GLY A 144 -9.78 13.89 5.74
C GLY A 144 -9.65 14.96 6.82
N GLY A 145 -8.43 15.45 7.08
CA GLY A 145 -8.21 16.47 8.11
C GLY A 145 -8.65 16.04 9.52
N GLY A 146 -8.51 14.75 9.86
CA GLY A 146 -8.93 14.15 11.12
C GLY A 146 -10.35 13.55 11.11
N PHE A 147 -11.11 13.71 10.04
CA PHE A 147 -12.42 13.12 9.87
C PHE A 147 -12.39 11.86 9.00
N PRO A 148 -13.37 10.93 9.16
CA PRO A 148 -13.41 9.69 8.38
C PRO A 148 -13.54 9.97 6.88
N ILE A 149 -12.64 9.37 6.10
CA ILE A 149 -12.63 9.45 4.64
C ILE A 149 -11.91 8.24 4.07
N GLY A 150 -12.30 7.84 2.88
CA GLY A 150 -11.58 6.94 2.01
C GLY A 150 -11.82 7.37 0.58
N ALA A 151 -10.78 7.30 -0.23
CA ALA A 151 -10.86 7.60 -1.65
C ALA A 151 -10.00 6.63 -2.45
N VAL A 152 -10.36 6.43 -3.70
CA VAL A 152 -9.56 5.74 -4.70
C VAL A 152 -9.43 6.64 -5.92
N GLY A 153 -8.26 6.68 -6.48
CA GLY A 153 -7.95 7.34 -7.74
C GLY A 153 -7.16 6.39 -8.64
N GLY A 154 -6.99 6.76 -9.89
CA GLY A 154 -6.24 5.95 -10.85
C GLY A 154 -6.26 6.55 -12.24
N THR A 155 -5.71 5.81 -13.20
CA THR A 155 -5.76 6.20 -14.61
C THR A 155 -7.20 6.19 -15.13
N ASP A 156 -7.49 6.98 -16.15
CA ASP A 156 -8.83 7.03 -16.75
C ASP A 156 -9.31 5.63 -17.21
N GLU A 157 -8.38 4.82 -17.68
CA GLU A 157 -8.67 3.46 -18.14
C GLU A 157 -9.22 2.59 -17.00
N VAL A 158 -8.50 2.50 -15.87
CA VAL A 158 -8.94 1.65 -14.75
C VAL A 158 -10.14 2.24 -14.01
N MET A 159 -10.23 3.57 -13.92
CA MET A 159 -11.36 4.26 -13.29
C MET A 159 -12.65 4.20 -14.12
N SER A 160 -12.56 3.84 -15.39
CA SER A 160 -13.74 3.66 -16.26
C SER A 160 -14.75 2.64 -15.73
N VAL A 161 -14.32 1.71 -14.88
CA VAL A 161 -15.21 0.72 -14.22
C VAL A 161 -16.27 1.37 -13.31
N PHE A 162 -16.08 2.64 -12.93
CA PHE A 162 -17.04 3.43 -12.15
C PHE A 162 -17.88 4.38 -13.01
N SER A 163 -17.59 4.49 -14.32
CA SER A 163 -18.30 5.41 -15.20
C SER A 163 -19.73 4.99 -15.46
N HIS A 164 -20.63 5.98 -15.48
CA HIS A 164 -22.03 5.85 -15.84
C HIS A 164 -22.31 6.17 -17.33
N ASP A 165 -21.31 6.47 -18.13
CA ASP A 165 -21.46 6.93 -19.51
C ASP A 165 -22.21 5.93 -20.41
N GLN A 166 -22.12 4.65 -20.08
CA GLN A 166 -22.79 3.56 -20.81
C GLN A 166 -23.93 2.90 -20.02
N GLY A 167 -24.46 3.58 -19.01
CA GLY A 167 -25.52 3.09 -18.14
C GLY A 167 -25.03 2.68 -16.75
N LYS A 168 -25.43 1.48 -16.27
CA LYS A 168 -24.98 1.00 -14.96
C LYS A 168 -23.49 0.64 -15.02
N PRO A 169 -22.65 1.23 -14.17
CA PRO A 169 -21.22 0.92 -14.18
C PRO A 169 -20.96 -0.55 -13.81
N PRO A 170 -19.88 -1.15 -14.34
CA PRO A 170 -19.43 -2.49 -13.94
C PRO A 170 -19.23 -2.62 -12.44
N ASN A 171 -18.69 -1.58 -11.80
CA ASN A 171 -18.54 -1.48 -10.35
C ASN A 171 -19.26 -0.22 -9.86
N SER A 172 -20.23 -0.39 -8.94
CA SER A 172 -20.93 0.74 -8.32
C SER A 172 -20.29 1.04 -6.96
N SER A 173 -19.90 2.29 -6.76
CA SER A 173 -19.42 2.78 -5.46
C SER A 173 -20.49 3.68 -4.84
N SER A 174 -20.94 3.33 -3.63
CA SER A 174 -21.83 4.17 -2.85
C SER A 174 -21.68 3.90 -1.35
N GLY A 175 -22.06 4.88 -0.54
CA GLY A 175 -22.06 4.75 0.93
C GLY A 175 -22.70 5.97 1.55
N THR A 176 -23.32 5.80 2.72
CA THR A 176 -24.01 6.87 3.43
C THR A 176 -23.12 8.08 3.72
N PHE A 177 -21.83 7.84 3.97
CA PHE A 177 -20.84 8.89 4.26
C PHE A 177 -20.00 9.29 3.04
N THR A 178 -20.31 8.80 1.85
CA THR A 178 -19.59 9.19 0.63
C THR A 178 -19.72 10.70 0.42
N ALA A 179 -18.56 11.36 0.18
CA ALA A 179 -18.46 12.82 0.04
C ALA A 179 -19.07 13.62 1.22
N ASN A 180 -18.92 13.12 2.45
CA ASN A 180 -19.41 13.82 3.64
C ASN A 180 -18.80 15.25 3.69
N PRO A 181 -19.65 16.31 3.76
CA PRO A 181 -19.18 17.70 3.62
C PRO A 181 -18.22 18.12 4.73
N VAL A 182 -18.33 17.55 5.94
CA VAL A 182 -17.42 17.86 7.05
C VAL A 182 -16.02 17.31 6.75
N SER A 183 -15.94 16.02 6.33
CA SER A 183 -14.68 15.41 5.94
C SER A 183 -14.04 16.11 4.75
N MET A 184 -14.85 16.51 3.76
CA MET A 184 -14.38 17.22 2.57
C MET A 184 -13.83 18.61 2.91
N ALA A 185 -14.53 19.38 3.75
CA ALA A 185 -14.10 20.73 4.16
C ALA A 185 -12.82 20.67 5.03
N ALA A 186 -12.76 19.76 5.98
CA ALA A 186 -11.60 19.57 6.85
C ALA A 186 -10.39 19.06 6.06
N GLY A 187 -10.61 18.11 5.16
CA GLY A 187 -9.57 17.58 4.26
C GLY A 187 -9.01 18.65 3.35
N LEU A 188 -9.87 19.43 2.67
CA LEU A 188 -9.44 20.55 1.83
C LEU A 188 -8.56 21.52 2.64
N LYS A 189 -9.01 21.91 3.84
CA LYS A 189 -8.22 22.81 4.67
C LYS A 189 -6.88 22.25 5.10
N THR A 190 -6.82 20.96 5.41
CA THR A 190 -5.57 20.28 5.75
C THR A 190 -4.60 20.26 4.56
N LEU A 191 -5.09 19.92 3.36
CA LEU A 191 -4.26 19.91 2.15
C LEU A 191 -3.78 21.30 1.73
N GLU A 192 -4.56 22.36 1.98
CA GLU A 192 -4.12 23.75 1.78
C GLU A 192 -2.98 24.18 2.73
N ILE A 193 -2.91 23.61 3.94
CA ILE A 193 -1.87 23.89 4.94
C ILE A 193 -0.60 23.08 4.67
N LEU A 194 -0.75 21.88 4.11
CA LEU A 194 0.35 20.98 3.78
C LEU A 194 1.00 21.39 2.45
N ASP A 195 1.65 22.56 2.47
CA ASP A 195 2.48 23.01 1.36
C ASP A 195 3.88 22.38 1.37
N SER A 196 4.72 22.68 0.41
CA SER A 196 6.07 22.15 0.32
C SER A 196 6.92 22.47 1.56
N ASN A 197 6.76 23.66 2.17
CA ASN A 197 7.50 24.01 3.39
C ASN A 197 7.08 23.15 4.58
N ALA A 198 5.80 22.80 4.67
CA ALA A 198 5.31 21.89 5.72
C ALA A 198 5.90 20.48 5.56
N TYR A 199 6.03 19.99 4.33
CA TYR A 199 6.68 18.70 4.06
C TYR A 199 8.18 18.74 4.39
N ASP A 200 8.91 19.79 4.00
CA ASP A 200 10.32 19.97 4.36
C ASP A 200 10.52 19.99 5.88
N TYR A 201 9.67 20.71 6.61
CA TYR A 201 9.69 20.73 8.07
C TYR A 201 9.44 19.34 8.69
N LEU A 202 8.49 18.57 8.14
CA LEU A 202 8.20 17.22 8.63
C LEU A 202 9.36 16.25 8.36
N GLU A 203 10.03 16.36 7.22
CA GLU A 203 11.22 15.56 6.90
C GLU A 203 12.38 15.86 7.86
N ASP A 204 12.66 17.15 8.10
CA ASP A 204 13.68 17.59 9.05
C ASP A 204 13.40 17.08 10.48
N LEU A 205 12.14 17.18 10.92
CA LEU A 205 11.72 16.69 12.21
C LEU A 205 11.85 15.16 12.33
N GLY A 206 11.48 14.43 11.28
CA GLY A 206 11.66 12.99 11.20
C GLY A 206 13.13 12.58 11.25
N ALA A 207 13.98 13.25 10.49
CA ALA A 207 15.41 13.02 10.48
C ALA A 207 16.05 13.30 11.86
N TYR A 208 15.65 14.40 12.50
CA TYR A 208 16.08 14.73 13.85
C TYR A 208 15.67 13.65 14.87
N ALA A 209 14.40 13.21 14.83
CA ALA A 209 13.92 12.16 15.72
C ALA A 209 14.70 10.85 15.56
N ARG A 210 14.91 10.40 14.33
CA ARG A 210 15.72 9.20 14.04
C ARG A 210 17.16 9.35 14.57
N GLN A 211 17.77 10.53 14.40
CA GLN A 211 19.12 10.78 14.90
C GLN A 211 19.21 10.73 16.43
N VAL A 212 18.24 11.31 17.14
CA VAL A 212 18.15 11.26 18.61
C VAL A 212 18.09 9.82 19.11
N VAL A 213 17.23 8.98 18.51
CA VAL A 213 17.08 7.57 18.89
C VAL A 213 18.36 6.78 18.58
N LYS A 214 18.98 6.97 17.40
CA LYS A 214 20.26 6.35 17.04
C LYS A 214 21.36 6.70 18.07
N THR A 215 21.44 7.95 18.46
CA THR A 215 22.42 8.42 19.47
C THR A 215 22.16 7.77 20.84
N ALA A 216 20.88 7.69 21.25
CA ALA A 216 20.51 7.04 22.52
C ALA A 216 20.87 5.54 22.50
N PHE A 217 20.66 4.82 21.40
CA PHE A 217 21.08 3.43 21.26
C PHE A 217 22.61 3.29 21.38
N ALA A 218 23.36 4.14 20.69
CA ALA A 218 24.82 4.10 20.71
C ALA A 218 25.37 4.38 22.11
N THR A 219 24.79 5.33 22.86
CA THR A 219 25.26 5.71 24.20
C THR A 219 24.86 4.73 25.29
N SER A 220 23.73 4.05 25.12
CA SER A 220 23.24 3.04 26.09
C SER A 220 23.78 1.63 25.85
N GLY A 221 24.49 1.41 24.72
CA GLY A 221 24.92 0.07 24.31
C GLY A 221 23.78 -0.83 23.82
N PHE A 222 22.59 -0.29 23.60
CA PHE A 222 21.44 -1.02 23.08
C PHE A 222 21.68 -1.37 21.58
N ARG A 223 21.46 -2.64 21.25
CA ARG A 223 21.55 -3.10 19.85
C ARG A 223 20.15 -3.06 19.23
N GLY A 224 19.95 -2.16 18.28
CA GLY A 224 18.69 -2.00 17.58
C GLY A 224 18.86 -1.25 16.26
N GLN A 225 17.83 -1.29 15.46
CA GLN A 225 17.75 -0.52 14.21
C GLN A 225 16.70 0.58 14.38
N VAL A 226 16.93 1.71 13.71
CA VAL A 226 15.97 2.81 13.62
C VAL A 226 15.56 2.92 12.15
N THR A 227 14.34 2.54 11.88
CA THR A 227 13.72 2.55 10.54
C THR A 227 12.78 3.74 10.39
N GLY A 228 12.21 3.90 9.21
CA GLY A 228 11.27 4.98 8.87
C GLY A 228 11.90 6.08 8.03
N MET A 229 11.04 6.98 7.61
CA MET A 229 11.39 8.13 6.75
C MET A 229 10.93 9.43 7.41
#